data_10a859f250ebbef64fc7f05465f7a5bd
#
_entry.id   10a859f250ebbef64fc7f05465f7a5bd
#
_cell.length_a   1.000
_cell.length_b   1.000
_cell.length_c   1.000
_cell.angle_alpha   90.00
_cell.angle_beta   90.00
_cell.angle_gamma   90.00
#
_symmetry.space_group_name_H-M   'P 1'
#
loop_
_entity.id
_entity.type
_entity.pdbx_description
1 polymer ?
#
loop_
_entity_poly.entity_id
_entity_poly.type
_entity_poly.pdbx_seq_one_letter_code
_entity_poly.pdbx_strand_id
1 'polypeptide(L)'
;QAVLTPSMDYDAAYSQVAREYAGRGLDVSELAPRQQQAMDREIRALQRPTAVQVLQWVWLGGMAAMALTLTGTNLRLYIRLRRSRRELTREGRMPVYVTEAVDTPCLFGLVRPAVYLTPEAAGDDVTRQHSVAHELTHLRHGDHVWSLLRCVCLAVHWYDPLVWWAAVLSRRDAELACDDATIRRLGEEQRAAYGRTLVRMTCRRPGNLLVTATTMTDGAGGIRERIRCIAKRPRTTVYTAVVLVLVVAAA
;
A
#
# COMPACT_ATOMS: atom_id res chain seq x y z
N GLN A 1 31.81 14.43 14.51
CA GLN A 1 32.34 13.58 13.40
C GLN A 1 32.18 12.08 13.69
N ALA A 2 32.14 11.62 14.95
CA ALA A 2 31.99 10.19 15.32
C ALA A 2 30.65 9.53 14.94
N VAL A 3 29.64 10.31 14.54
CA VAL A 3 28.29 9.80 14.22
C VAL A 3 28.18 9.22 12.80
N LEU A 4 29.13 9.52 11.92
CA LEU A 4 29.07 9.15 10.49
C LEU A 4 30.07 8.05 10.08
N THR A 5 30.97 7.63 10.98
CA THR A 5 31.90 6.54 10.69
C THR A 5 31.20 5.19 10.84
N PRO A 6 31.26 4.29 9.84
CA PRO A 6 30.68 2.95 9.98
C PRO A 6 31.36 2.18 11.12
N SER A 7 30.61 1.29 11.80
CA SER A 7 31.21 0.35 12.76
C SER A 7 32.24 -0.52 12.05
N MET A 8 33.40 -0.69 12.65
CA MET A 8 34.48 -1.49 12.09
C MET A 8 34.31 -2.96 12.54
N ASP A 9 34.77 -3.89 11.72
CA ASP A 9 34.96 -5.26 12.18
C ASP A 9 36.12 -5.33 13.20
N TYR A 10 36.26 -6.46 13.89
CA TYR A 10 37.25 -6.59 14.96
C TYR A 10 38.67 -6.38 14.44
N ASP A 11 39.01 -6.95 13.29
CA ASP A 11 40.38 -6.92 12.75
C ASP A 11 40.79 -5.51 12.32
N ALA A 12 39.85 -4.78 11.69
CA ALA A 12 40.07 -3.39 11.31
C ALA A 12 40.18 -2.47 12.54
N ALA A 13 39.29 -2.65 13.53
CA ALA A 13 39.34 -1.89 14.78
C ALA A 13 40.61 -2.16 15.57
N TYR A 14 40.98 -3.43 15.70
CA TYR A 14 42.25 -3.84 16.33
C TYR A 14 43.45 -3.22 15.63
N SER A 15 43.53 -3.35 14.30
CA SER A 15 44.64 -2.81 13.49
C SER A 15 44.76 -1.29 13.60
N GLN A 16 43.65 -0.58 13.74
CA GLN A 16 43.64 0.87 13.92
C GLN A 16 44.16 1.25 15.30
N VAL A 17 43.62 0.65 16.37
CA VAL A 17 44.02 0.94 17.77
C VAL A 17 45.47 0.51 17.99
N ALA A 18 45.87 -0.65 17.48
CA ALA A 18 47.26 -1.13 17.59
C ALA A 18 48.27 -0.15 16.95
N ARG A 19 47.97 0.40 15.78
CA ARG A 19 48.79 1.45 15.14
C ARG A 19 48.88 2.72 15.98
N GLU A 20 47.78 3.11 16.62
CA GLU A 20 47.73 4.29 17.50
C GLU A 20 48.60 4.09 18.75
N TYR A 21 48.56 2.89 19.36
CA TYR A 21 49.38 2.53 20.51
C TYR A 21 50.86 2.45 20.11
N ALA A 22 51.20 1.86 18.97
CA ALA A 22 52.55 1.85 18.43
C ALA A 22 53.08 3.27 18.16
N GLY A 23 52.24 4.17 17.63
CA GLY A 23 52.58 5.59 17.45
C GLY A 23 52.86 6.34 18.78
N ARG A 24 52.33 5.85 19.89
CA ARG A 24 52.60 6.34 21.26
C ARG A 24 53.83 5.68 21.89
N GLY A 25 54.53 4.81 21.16
CA GLY A 25 55.74 4.08 21.64
C GLY A 25 55.40 2.91 22.57
N LEU A 26 54.16 2.40 22.54
CA LEU A 26 53.73 1.26 23.33
C LEU A 26 53.72 0.00 22.45
N ASP A 27 54.41 -1.06 22.90
CA ASP A 27 54.35 -2.37 22.26
C ASP A 27 53.06 -3.09 22.70
N VAL A 28 52.19 -3.42 21.71
CA VAL A 28 50.91 -4.08 21.96
C VAL A 28 51.08 -5.46 22.62
N SER A 29 52.24 -6.12 22.38
CA SER A 29 52.53 -7.43 22.97
C SER A 29 52.93 -7.37 24.44
N GLU A 30 53.38 -6.21 24.94
CA GLU A 30 53.88 -6.01 26.30
C GLU A 30 53.01 -5.07 27.16
N LEU A 31 51.74 -4.84 26.76
CA LEU A 31 50.83 -3.93 27.47
C LEU A 31 50.53 -4.44 28.89
N ALA A 32 50.63 -3.56 29.86
CA ALA A 32 50.19 -3.83 31.23
C ALA A 32 48.64 -4.11 31.25
N PRO A 33 48.13 -4.88 32.22
CA PRO A 33 46.70 -5.27 32.24
C PRO A 33 45.72 -4.10 32.17
N ARG A 34 46.04 -2.94 32.73
CA ARG A 34 45.21 -1.72 32.62
C ARG A 34 45.20 -1.14 31.21
N GLN A 35 46.33 -1.21 30.52
CA GLN A 35 46.47 -0.73 29.13
C GLN A 35 45.75 -1.65 28.15
N GLN A 36 45.85 -2.98 28.38
CA GLN A 36 45.04 -3.95 27.62
C GLN A 36 43.55 -3.70 27.76
N GLN A 37 43.06 -3.47 29.00
CA GLN A 37 41.64 -3.13 29.19
C GLN A 37 41.23 -1.82 28.51
N ALA A 38 42.13 -0.82 28.51
CA ALA A 38 41.87 0.43 27.78
C ALA A 38 41.79 0.21 26.27
N MET A 39 42.74 -0.53 25.69
CA MET A 39 42.75 -0.92 24.28
C MET A 39 41.48 -1.68 23.92
N ASP A 40 41.03 -2.66 24.68
CA ASP A 40 39.81 -3.41 24.48
C ASP A 40 38.56 -2.53 24.54
N ARG A 41 38.55 -1.48 25.40
CA ARG A 41 37.43 -0.51 25.42
C ARG A 41 37.40 0.33 24.15
N GLU A 42 38.54 0.76 23.63
CA GLU A 42 38.67 1.53 22.40
C GLU A 42 38.24 0.70 21.18
N ILE A 43 38.69 -0.56 21.11
CA ILE A 43 38.26 -1.51 20.06
C ILE A 43 36.74 -1.69 20.11
N ARG A 44 36.16 -1.97 21.27
CA ARG A 44 34.72 -2.11 21.45
C ARG A 44 33.95 -0.84 21.11
N ALA A 45 34.53 0.33 21.35
CA ALA A 45 33.92 1.61 21.00
C ALA A 45 33.80 1.79 19.47
N LEU A 46 34.83 1.37 18.71
CA LEU A 46 34.85 1.38 17.24
C LEU A 46 33.88 0.34 16.61
N GLN A 47 33.61 -0.74 17.35
CA GLN A 47 32.66 -1.78 16.92
C GLN A 47 31.19 -1.44 17.21
N ARG A 48 30.90 -0.41 18.03
CA ARG A 48 29.52 -0.04 18.33
C ARG A 48 28.82 0.48 17.08
N PRO A 49 27.59 0.02 16.82
CA PRO A 49 26.84 0.55 15.70
C PRO A 49 26.60 2.05 15.87
N THR A 50 26.81 2.80 14.82
CA THR A 50 26.51 4.23 14.81
C THR A 50 25.00 4.45 14.84
N ALA A 51 24.56 5.63 15.28
CA ALA A 51 23.14 5.99 15.26
C ALA A 51 22.52 5.85 13.87
N VAL A 52 23.29 6.14 12.82
CA VAL A 52 22.85 5.97 11.41
C VAL A 52 22.61 4.50 11.10
N GLN A 53 23.50 3.60 11.47
CA GLN A 53 23.32 2.15 11.26
C GLN A 53 22.11 1.61 12.04
N VAL A 54 21.91 2.04 13.27
CA VAL A 54 20.73 1.66 14.06
C VAL A 54 19.44 2.13 13.35
N LEU A 55 19.39 3.39 12.90
CA LEU A 55 18.25 3.91 12.14
C LEU A 55 18.00 3.15 10.83
N GLN A 56 19.07 2.77 10.10
CA GLN A 56 18.95 1.95 8.90
C GLN A 56 18.33 0.58 9.20
N TRP A 57 18.77 -0.10 10.27
CA TRP A 57 18.22 -1.39 10.67
C TRP A 57 16.77 -1.28 11.12
N VAL A 58 16.40 -0.22 11.85
CA VAL A 58 15.01 0.06 12.24
C VAL A 58 14.15 0.28 11.00
N TRP A 59 14.63 1.09 10.05
CA TRP A 59 13.91 1.35 8.79
C TRP A 59 13.72 0.07 7.96
N LEU A 60 14.80 -0.71 7.76
CA LEU A 60 14.72 -1.99 7.03
C LEU A 60 13.81 -2.99 7.74
N GLY A 61 13.87 -3.08 9.06
CA GLY A 61 13.01 -3.94 9.87
C GLY A 61 11.52 -3.58 9.71
N GLY A 62 11.20 -2.29 9.79
CA GLY A 62 9.84 -1.81 9.55
C GLY A 62 9.35 -2.06 8.13
N MET A 63 10.20 -1.84 7.13
CA MET A 63 9.89 -2.15 5.73
C MET A 63 9.64 -3.65 5.52
N ALA A 64 10.47 -4.52 6.10
CA ALA A 64 10.28 -5.97 6.04
C ALA A 64 8.97 -6.40 6.74
N ALA A 65 8.66 -5.85 7.90
CA ALA A 65 7.42 -6.12 8.62
C ALA A 65 6.19 -5.71 7.79
N MET A 66 6.23 -4.54 7.15
CA MET A 66 5.17 -4.07 6.25
C MET A 66 5.03 -4.96 5.02
N ALA A 67 6.14 -5.36 4.39
CA ALA A 67 6.14 -6.26 3.24
C ALA A 67 5.55 -7.65 3.60
N LEU A 68 5.91 -8.19 4.76
CA LEU A 68 5.34 -9.45 5.28
C LEU A 68 3.84 -9.31 5.56
N THR A 69 3.41 -8.20 6.14
CA THR A 69 1.99 -7.92 6.41
C THR A 69 1.21 -7.81 5.10
N LEU A 70 1.74 -7.07 4.12
CA LEU A 70 1.16 -6.94 2.79
C LEU A 70 1.02 -8.29 2.10
N THR A 71 2.11 -9.06 2.05
CA THR A 71 2.12 -10.39 1.42
C THR A 71 1.17 -11.33 2.14
N GLY A 72 1.21 -11.38 3.47
CA GLY A 72 0.36 -12.24 4.28
C GLY A 72 -1.13 -11.94 4.15
N THR A 73 -1.52 -10.66 4.13
CA THR A 73 -2.93 -10.26 3.96
C THR A 73 -3.46 -10.60 2.58
N ASN A 74 -2.68 -10.33 1.53
CA ASN A 74 -3.06 -10.65 0.15
C ASN A 74 -3.08 -12.17 -0.10
N LEU A 75 -2.12 -12.92 0.45
CA LEU A 75 -2.10 -14.38 0.35
C LEU A 75 -3.30 -15.01 1.08
N ARG A 76 -3.64 -14.53 2.28
CA ARG A 76 -4.84 -14.99 3.01
C ARG A 76 -6.11 -14.75 2.21
N LEU A 77 -6.26 -13.55 1.62
CA LEU A 77 -7.41 -13.25 0.76
C LEU A 77 -7.43 -14.15 -0.46
N TYR A 78 -6.31 -14.34 -1.15
CA TYR A 78 -6.19 -15.23 -2.28
C TYR A 78 -6.62 -16.66 -1.98
N ILE A 79 -6.15 -17.21 -0.85
CA ILE A 79 -6.51 -18.58 -0.41
C ILE A 79 -8.01 -18.67 -0.12
N ARG A 80 -8.60 -17.68 0.59
CA ARG A 80 -10.03 -17.64 0.87
C ARG A 80 -10.85 -17.61 -0.42
N LEU A 81 -10.51 -16.71 -1.34
CA LEU A 81 -11.17 -16.60 -2.62
C LEU A 81 -11.08 -17.90 -3.43
N ARG A 82 -9.91 -18.50 -3.52
CA ARG A 82 -9.76 -19.77 -4.26
C ARG A 82 -10.56 -20.93 -3.69
N ARG A 83 -10.75 -20.97 -2.38
CA ARG A 83 -11.48 -22.07 -1.69
C ARG A 83 -12.99 -21.95 -1.82
N SER A 84 -13.53 -20.72 -1.88
CA SER A 84 -14.98 -20.49 -1.81
C SER A 84 -15.60 -20.01 -3.12
N ARG A 85 -14.78 -19.69 -4.15
CA ARG A 85 -15.30 -19.17 -5.41
C ARG A 85 -16.04 -20.21 -6.24
N ARG A 86 -17.14 -19.79 -6.85
CA ARG A 86 -17.86 -20.52 -7.89
C ARG A 86 -17.92 -19.64 -9.13
N GLU A 87 -17.62 -20.17 -10.29
CA GLU A 87 -17.70 -19.40 -11.55
C GLU A 87 -19.18 -19.14 -11.87
N LEU A 88 -19.54 -17.89 -12.06
CA LEU A 88 -20.89 -17.48 -12.41
C LEU A 88 -21.00 -17.24 -13.91
N THR A 89 -20.10 -16.42 -14.47
CA THR A 89 -20.13 -16.00 -15.90
C THR A 89 -18.75 -15.47 -16.28
N ARG A 90 -18.63 -15.06 -17.55
CA ARG A 90 -17.46 -14.35 -18.06
C ARG A 90 -17.88 -13.11 -18.83
N GLU A 91 -17.23 -12.00 -18.51
CA GLU A 91 -17.36 -10.77 -19.28
C GLU A 91 -16.15 -10.64 -20.24
N GLY A 92 -16.34 -11.12 -21.47
CA GLY A 92 -15.25 -11.29 -22.42
C GLY A 92 -14.20 -12.30 -21.91
N ARG A 93 -12.98 -11.84 -21.65
CA ARG A 93 -11.91 -12.67 -21.07
C ARG A 93 -11.87 -12.67 -19.55
N MET A 94 -12.69 -11.84 -18.89
CA MET A 94 -12.68 -11.66 -17.44
C MET A 94 -13.62 -12.66 -16.76
N PRO A 95 -13.12 -13.54 -15.89
CA PRO A 95 -13.98 -14.43 -15.11
C PRO A 95 -14.65 -13.66 -13.99
N VAL A 96 -15.94 -13.94 -13.77
CA VAL A 96 -16.76 -13.43 -12.68
C VAL A 96 -17.11 -14.60 -11.77
N TYR A 97 -16.73 -14.50 -10.51
CA TYR A 97 -16.97 -15.52 -9.50
C TYR A 97 -17.93 -15.01 -8.44
N VAL A 98 -18.68 -15.93 -7.84
CA VAL A 98 -19.46 -15.70 -6.62
C VAL A 98 -18.72 -16.32 -5.45
N THR A 99 -18.67 -15.61 -4.32
CA THR A 99 -17.99 -16.08 -3.10
C THR A 99 -18.55 -15.40 -1.85
N GLU A 100 -18.57 -16.14 -0.75
CA GLU A 100 -18.88 -15.61 0.59
C GLU A 100 -17.63 -15.06 1.32
N ALA A 101 -16.45 -15.14 0.68
CA ALA A 101 -15.19 -14.72 1.28
C ALA A 101 -15.00 -13.20 1.29
N VAL A 102 -15.87 -12.45 0.62
CA VAL A 102 -15.85 -10.98 0.55
C VAL A 102 -17.18 -10.40 0.99
N ASP A 103 -17.13 -9.27 1.65
CA ASP A 103 -18.32 -8.55 2.15
C ASP A 103 -18.95 -7.63 1.07
N THR A 104 -18.19 -7.35 0.00
CA THR A 104 -18.62 -6.52 -1.14
C THR A 104 -17.95 -7.01 -2.41
N PRO A 105 -18.53 -6.76 -3.59
CA PRO A 105 -17.86 -6.99 -4.86
C PRO A 105 -16.47 -6.40 -4.88
N CYS A 106 -15.55 -7.09 -5.54
CA CYS A 106 -14.18 -6.61 -5.69
C CYS A 106 -13.49 -7.20 -6.91
N LEU A 107 -12.57 -6.42 -7.48
CA LEU A 107 -11.56 -6.89 -8.41
C LEU A 107 -10.33 -7.36 -7.63
N PHE A 108 -9.87 -8.59 -7.86
CA PHE A 108 -8.65 -9.09 -7.24
C PHE A 108 -7.79 -9.88 -8.23
N GLY A 109 -6.47 -9.72 -8.10
CA GLY A 109 -5.45 -10.36 -8.91
C GLY A 109 -4.66 -9.37 -9.75
N LEU A 110 -3.32 -9.40 -9.64
CA LEU A 110 -2.44 -8.49 -10.37
C LEU A 110 -2.20 -8.95 -11.81
N VAL A 111 -1.85 -10.23 -11.99
CA VAL A 111 -1.49 -10.81 -13.32
C VAL A 111 -2.70 -11.42 -13.99
N ARG A 112 -3.60 -12.01 -13.22
CA ARG A 112 -4.85 -12.64 -13.69
C ARG A 112 -6.00 -12.11 -12.87
N PRO A 113 -6.44 -10.87 -13.14
CA PRO A 113 -7.52 -10.26 -12.40
C PRO A 113 -8.82 -11.01 -12.64
N ALA A 114 -9.67 -11.03 -11.62
CA ALA A 114 -11.02 -11.59 -11.66
C ALA A 114 -11.96 -10.75 -10.81
N VAL A 115 -13.22 -10.70 -11.21
CA VAL A 115 -14.28 -10.05 -10.43
C VAL A 115 -14.88 -11.07 -9.47
N TYR A 116 -15.03 -10.68 -8.22
CA TYR A 116 -15.65 -11.48 -7.17
C TYR A 116 -16.90 -10.77 -6.68
N LEU A 117 -18.05 -11.44 -6.74
CA LEU A 117 -19.34 -10.93 -6.30
C LEU A 117 -19.75 -11.64 -5.01
N THR A 118 -20.48 -10.93 -4.16
CA THR A 118 -21.22 -11.56 -3.07
C THR A 118 -22.43 -12.33 -3.60
N PRO A 119 -22.97 -13.34 -2.89
CA PRO A 119 -24.20 -14.03 -3.28
C PRO A 119 -25.39 -13.07 -3.47
N GLU A 120 -25.49 -12.03 -2.63
CA GLU A 120 -26.51 -10.99 -2.73
C GLU A 120 -26.39 -10.18 -4.03
N ALA A 121 -25.17 -9.75 -4.38
CA ALA A 121 -24.91 -9.01 -5.61
C ALA A 121 -25.12 -9.86 -6.87
N ALA A 122 -24.90 -11.17 -6.79
CA ALA A 122 -25.12 -12.10 -7.88
C ALA A 122 -26.60 -12.46 -8.07
N GLY A 123 -27.41 -12.39 -7.02
CA GLY A 123 -28.83 -12.78 -7.04
C GLY A 123 -29.78 -11.74 -7.67
N ASP A 124 -29.36 -10.47 -7.80
CA ASP A 124 -30.15 -9.41 -8.42
C ASP A 124 -29.46 -8.92 -9.71
N ASP A 125 -30.12 -9.03 -10.83
CA ASP A 125 -29.58 -8.74 -12.16
C ASP A 125 -29.06 -7.29 -12.28
N VAL A 126 -29.79 -6.32 -11.74
CA VAL A 126 -29.41 -4.91 -11.79
C VAL A 126 -28.18 -4.66 -10.92
N THR A 127 -28.17 -5.20 -9.70
CA THR A 127 -27.01 -5.09 -8.79
C THR A 127 -25.80 -5.77 -9.37
N ARG A 128 -25.96 -6.94 -9.96
CA ARG A 128 -24.88 -7.67 -10.66
C ARG A 128 -24.28 -6.85 -11.79
N GLN A 129 -25.14 -6.30 -12.68
CA GLN A 129 -24.69 -5.49 -13.81
C GLN A 129 -23.92 -4.25 -13.34
N HIS A 130 -24.44 -3.52 -12.36
CA HIS A 130 -23.78 -2.34 -11.81
C HIS A 130 -22.43 -2.68 -11.15
N SER A 131 -22.38 -3.77 -10.38
CA SER A 131 -21.16 -4.21 -9.69
C SER A 131 -20.08 -4.64 -10.68
N VAL A 132 -20.45 -5.47 -11.67
CA VAL A 132 -19.50 -5.91 -12.70
C VAL A 132 -19.01 -4.71 -13.51
N ALA A 133 -19.90 -3.78 -13.90
CA ALA A 133 -19.51 -2.57 -14.62
C ALA A 133 -18.51 -1.72 -13.84
N HIS A 134 -18.70 -1.58 -12.53
CA HIS A 134 -17.79 -0.86 -11.63
C HIS A 134 -16.43 -1.55 -11.54
N GLU A 135 -16.39 -2.85 -11.25
CA GLU A 135 -15.14 -3.60 -11.13
C GLU A 135 -14.35 -3.65 -12.46
N LEU A 136 -15.03 -3.73 -13.60
CA LEU A 136 -14.39 -3.62 -14.92
C LEU A 136 -13.85 -2.21 -15.19
N THR A 137 -14.43 -1.18 -14.60
CA THR A 137 -13.92 0.20 -14.69
C THR A 137 -12.61 0.33 -13.92
N HIS A 138 -12.52 -0.23 -12.69
CA HIS A 138 -11.26 -0.32 -11.94
C HIS A 138 -10.15 -1.02 -12.74
N LEU A 139 -10.50 -2.11 -13.44
CA LEU A 139 -9.52 -2.80 -14.29
C LEU A 139 -8.99 -1.89 -15.40
N ARG A 140 -9.89 -1.12 -16.07
CA ARG A 140 -9.51 -0.22 -17.16
C ARG A 140 -8.67 0.96 -16.71
N HIS A 141 -8.93 1.48 -15.50
CA HIS A 141 -8.13 2.53 -14.88
C HIS A 141 -6.78 2.00 -14.36
N GLY A 142 -6.59 0.68 -14.33
CA GLY A 142 -5.38 0.08 -13.79
C GLY A 142 -5.27 0.19 -12.26
N ASP A 143 -6.40 0.34 -11.56
CA ASP A 143 -6.43 0.62 -10.11
C ASP A 143 -5.80 -0.50 -9.27
N HIS A 144 -5.77 -1.73 -9.78
CA HIS A 144 -5.05 -2.85 -9.17
C HIS A 144 -3.52 -2.62 -9.16
N VAL A 145 -2.97 -1.98 -10.21
CA VAL A 145 -1.55 -1.59 -10.27
C VAL A 145 -1.28 -0.41 -9.35
N TRP A 146 -2.15 0.62 -9.38
CA TRP A 146 -2.06 1.76 -8.46
C TRP A 146 -2.19 1.35 -7.00
N SER A 147 -3.01 0.35 -6.71
CA SER A 147 -3.14 -0.23 -5.36
C SER A 147 -1.83 -0.88 -4.90
N LEU A 148 -1.15 -1.62 -5.79
CA LEU A 148 0.17 -2.18 -5.50
C LEU A 148 1.20 -1.08 -5.25
N LEU A 149 1.22 -0.04 -6.09
CA LEU A 149 2.14 1.10 -5.91
C LEU A 149 1.93 1.79 -4.55
N ARG A 150 0.67 2.05 -4.16
CA ARG A 150 0.35 2.56 -2.81
C ARG A 150 0.91 1.66 -1.71
N CYS A 151 0.74 0.35 -1.84
CA CYS A 151 1.27 -0.61 -0.86
C CYS A 151 2.81 -0.55 -0.77
N VAL A 152 3.50 -0.41 -1.89
CA VAL A 152 4.98 -0.24 -1.92
C VAL A 152 5.38 1.07 -1.25
N CYS A 153 4.72 2.18 -1.56
CA CYS A 153 4.97 3.46 -0.89
C CYS A 153 4.76 3.37 0.63
N LEU A 154 3.67 2.72 1.08
CA LEU A 154 3.40 2.49 2.50
C LEU A 154 4.46 1.59 3.16
N ALA A 155 4.99 0.61 2.45
CA ALA A 155 6.04 -0.25 2.99
C ALA A 155 7.38 0.48 3.14
N VAL A 156 7.76 1.31 2.16
CA VAL A 156 9.00 2.08 2.18
C VAL A 156 8.95 3.22 3.19
N HIS A 157 7.81 3.92 3.27
CA HIS A 157 7.58 5.07 4.13
C HIS A 157 6.63 4.75 5.29
N TRP A 158 6.77 3.56 5.87
CA TRP A 158 5.88 3.04 6.90
C TRP A 158 5.73 3.97 8.13
N TYR A 159 6.73 4.77 8.40
CA TYR A 159 6.82 5.72 9.52
C TYR A 159 6.21 7.09 9.24
N ASP A 160 5.88 7.41 7.96
CA ASP A 160 5.44 8.75 7.56
C ASP A 160 3.89 8.82 7.50
N PRO A 161 3.24 9.56 8.41
CA PRO A 161 1.77 9.69 8.43
C PRO A 161 1.22 10.39 7.18
N LEU A 162 2.00 11.25 6.50
CA LEU A 162 1.55 11.93 5.28
C LEU A 162 1.37 10.95 4.13
N VAL A 163 2.25 9.93 4.03
CA VAL A 163 2.12 8.88 3.01
C VAL A 163 0.88 8.01 3.28
N TRP A 164 0.56 7.73 4.54
CA TRP A 164 -0.68 7.04 4.90
C TRP A 164 -1.91 7.86 4.53
N TRP A 165 -1.90 9.13 4.82
CA TRP A 165 -2.99 10.04 4.43
C TRP A 165 -3.15 10.15 2.92
N ALA A 166 -2.04 10.33 2.18
CA ALA A 166 -2.04 10.35 0.72
C ALA A 166 -2.58 9.04 0.11
N ALA A 167 -2.26 7.88 0.71
CA ALA A 167 -2.78 6.59 0.29
C ALA A 167 -4.30 6.50 0.46
N VAL A 168 -4.85 7.02 1.56
CA VAL A 168 -6.31 7.11 1.80
C VAL A 168 -6.98 8.01 0.76
N LEU A 169 -6.43 9.22 0.54
CA LEU A 169 -6.99 10.17 -0.44
C LEU A 169 -6.93 9.60 -1.86
N SER A 170 -5.80 9.03 -2.26
CA SER A 170 -5.64 8.41 -3.59
C SER A 170 -6.64 7.29 -3.83
N ARG A 171 -6.94 6.47 -2.80
CA ARG A 171 -7.97 5.43 -2.91
C ARG A 171 -9.35 6.04 -3.10
N ARG A 172 -9.70 7.05 -2.30
CA ARG A 172 -10.98 7.76 -2.39
C ARG A 172 -11.18 8.40 -3.77
N ASP A 173 -10.15 9.05 -4.31
CA ASP A 173 -10.22 9.68 -5.63
C ASP A 173 -10.40 8.63 -6.74
N ALA A 174 -9.76 7.47 -6.63
CA ALA A 174 -9.95 6.35 -7.54
C ALA A 174 -11.42 5.86 -7.54
N GLU A 175 -12.06 5.75 -6.36
CA GLU A 175 -13.48 5.37 -6.25
C GLU A 175 -14.39 6.41 -6.92
N LEU A 176 -14.17 7.71 -6.68
CA LEU A 176 -14.95 8.78 -7.30
C LEU A 176 -14.81 8.79 -8.82
N ALA A 177 -13.60 8.61 -9.33
CA ALA A 177 -13.32 8.53 -10.76
C ALA A 177 -13.96 7.27 -11.39
N CYS A 178 -13.93 6.15 -10.67
CA CYS A 178 -14.53 4.90 -11.09
C CYS A 178 -16.06 5.02 -11.17
N ASP A 179 -16.71 5.62 -10.17
CA ASP A 179 -18.17 5.85 -10.19
C ASP A 179 -18.60 6.69 -11.39
N ASP A 180 -17.92 7.81 -11.64
CA ASP A 180 -18.26 8.71 -12.74
C ASP A 180 -18.08 8.02 -14.10
N ALA A 181 -16.98 7.30 -14.31
CA ALA A 181 -16.74 6.54 -15.53
C ALA A 181 -17.73 5.38 -15.71
N THR A 182 -18.12 4.70 -14.62
CA THR A 182 -19.12 3.63 -14.65
C THR A 182 -20.49 4.18 -15.06
N ILE A 183 -20.93 5.31 -14.50
CA ILE A 183 -22.20 5.94 -14.85
C ILE A 183 -22.21 6.39 -16.31
N ARG A 184 -21.14 7.02 -16.81
CA ARG A 184 -21.04 7.40 -18.23
C ARG A 184 -21.20 6.20 -19.15
N ARG A 185 -20.76 5.04 -18.74
CA ARG A 185 -20.80 3.82 -19.52
C ARG A 185 -22.15 3.11 -19.46
N LEU A 186 -22.81 3.12 -18.29
CA LEU A 186 -24.14 2.55 -18.11
C LEU A 186 -25.23 3.41 -18.75
N GLY A 187 -24.96 4.71 -18.89
CA GLY A 187 -25.92 5.74 -19.30
C GLY A 187 -26.39 6.60 -18.13
N GLU A 188 -26.60 7.88 -18.42
CA GLU A 188 -27.02 8.86 -17.40
C GLU A 188 -28.36 8.52 -16.74
N GLU A 189 -29.23 7.82 -17.44
CA GLU A 189 -30.54 7.33 -16.95
C GLU A 189 -30.35 6.30 -15.81
N GLN A 190 -29.25 5.55 -15.80
CA GLN A 190 -28.93 4.56 -14.75
C GLN A 190 -28.32 5.19 -13.48
N ARG A 191 -27.99 6.48 -13.51
CA ARG A 191 -27.32 7.18 -12.40
C ARG A 191 -28.00 6.99 -11.05
N ALA A 192 -29.31 7.17 -10.99
CA ALA A 192 -30.09 7.03 -9.75
C ALA A 192 -30.17 5.56 -9.29
N ALA A 193 -30.30 4.63 -10.25
CA ALA A 193 -30.33 3.19 -9.96
C ALA A 193 -28.96 2.72 -9.44
N TYR A 194 -27.88 3.18 -10.07
CA TYR A 194 -26.50 2.92 -9.64
C TYR A 194 -26.25 3.44 -8.21
N GLY A 195 -26.66 4.67 -7.91
CA GLY A 195 -26.55 5.23 -6.55
C GLY A 195 -27.28 4.39 -5.50
N ARG A 196 -28.50 3.88 -5.82
CA ARG A 196 -29.23 2.96 -4.92
C ARG A 196 -28.49 1.62 -4.74
N THR A 197 -27.92 1.07 -5.80
CA THR A 197 -27.10 -0.14 -5.70
C THR A 197 -25.90 0.08 -4.78
N LEU A 198 -25.20 1.21 -4.91
CA LEU A 198 -24.05 1.54 -4.07
C LEU A 198 -24.44 1.60 -2.58
N VAL A 199 -25.57 2.25 -2.24
CA VAL A 199 -26.09 2.31 -0.86
C VAL A 199 -26.43 0.91 -0.34
N ARG A 200 -27.10 0.08 -1.14
CA ARG A 200 -27.46 -1.30 -0.75
C ARG A 200 -26.24 -2.15 -0.45
N MET A 201 -25.18 -1.97 -1.22
CA MET A 201 -23.93 -2.73 -1.09
C MET A 201 -22.94 -2.15 -0.09
N THR A 202 -23.36 -1.09 0.65
CA THR A 202 -22.51 -0.48 1.67
C THR A 202 -22.15 -1.48 2.76
N CYS A 203 -20.90 -1.81 2.87
CA CYS A 203 -20.38 -2.65 3.93
C CYS A 203 -20.12 -1.85 5.21
N ARG A 204 -20.36 -2.47 6.37
CA ARG A 204 -20.14 -1.87 7.69
C ARG A 204 -18.67 -1.73 8.07
N ARG A 205 -17.74 -2.35 7.33
CA ARG A 205 -16.32 -2.36 7.66
C ARG A 205 -15.51 -1.60 6.62
N PRO A 206 -14.58 -0.72 7.04
CA PRO A 206 -13.64 -0.08 6.11
C PRO A 206 -12.71 -1.13 5.48
N GLY A 207 -12.41 -0.96 4.20
CA GLY A 207 -11.47 -1.82 3.51
C GLY A 207 -10.03 -1.65 4.01
N ASN A 208 -9.24 -2.72 3.94
CA ASN A 208 -7.82 -2.69 4.32
C ASN A 208 -6.98 -2.06 3.20
N LEU A 209 -6.22 -0.99 3.51
CA LEU A 209 -5.31 -0.32 2.57
C LEU A 209 -4.18 -1.22 2.06
N LEU A 210 -3.81 -2.25 2.82
CA LEU A 210 -2.73 -3.18 2.50
C LEU A 210 -3.18 -4.33 1.57
N VAL A 211 -4.46 -4.38 1.21
CA VAL A 211 -4.99 -5.35 0.25
C VAL A 211 -5.03 -4.71 -1.13
N THR A 212 -4.48 -5.42 -2.13
CA THR A 212 -4.47 -4.96 -3.53
C THR A 212 -5.81 -5.15 -4.23
N ALA A 213 -6.80 -5.76 -3.57
CA ALA A 213 -8.17 -5.83 -4.06
C ALA A 213 -8.78 -4.42 -4.11
N THR A 214 -9.42 -4.10 -5.21
CA THR A 214 -10.34 -2.96 -5.27
C THR A 214 -11.65 -3.42 -4.62
N THR A 215 -12.13 -2.69 -3.63
CA THR A 215 -13.39 -3.01 -2.95
C THR A 215 -14.28 -1.78 -2.93
N MET A 216 -15.58 -1.94 -3.13
CA MET A 216 -16.57 -0.84 -3.02
C MET A 216 -16.71 -0.27 -1.59
N THR A 217 -15.86 -0.71 -0.65
CA THR A 217 -15.96 -0.37 0.77
C THR A 217 -15.14 0.85 1.13
N ASP A 218 -15.79 1.98 1.15
CA ASP A 218 -15.42 3.11 2.00
C ASP A 218 -16.22 3.07 3.30
N GLY A 219 -15.63 3.51 4.41
CA GLY A 219 -16.40 3.73 5.62
C GLY A 219 -17.56 4.71 5.36
N ALA A 220 -18.51 4.83 6.30
CA ALA A 220 -19.75 5.63 6.14
C ALA A 220 -19.52 7.06 5.59
N GLY A 221 -18.34 7.66 5.83
CA GLY A 221 -17.94 8.96 5.29
C GLY A 221 -17.68 8.96 3.79
N GLY A 222 -16.95 7.96 3.29
CA GLY A 222 -16.60 7.84 1.88
C GLY A 222 -17.82 7.61 1.01
N ILE A 223 -18.77 6.77 1.47
CA ILE A 223 -20.01 6.51 0.73
C ILE A 223 -20.88 7.77 0.64
N ARG A 224 -21.01 8.54 1.71
CA ARG A 224 -21.74 9.81 1.65
C ARG A 224 -21.21 10.75 0.58
N GLU A 225 -19.91 10.80 0.44
CA GLU A 225 -19.28 11.63 -0.58
C GLU A 225 -19.48 11.06 -1.98
N ARG A 226 -19.31 9.76 -2.20
CA ARG A 226 -19.62 9.12 -3.47
C ARG A 226 -21.07 9.41 -3.90
N ILE A 227 -22.05 9.21 -3.02
CA ILE A 227 -23.47 9.53 -3.29
C ILE A 227 -23.66 11.02 -3.58
N ARG A 228 -22.97 11.91 -2.84
CA ARG A 228 -23.05 13.36 -3.10
C ARG A 228 -22.48 13.71 -4.49
N CYS A 229 -21.36 13.11 -4.89
CA CYS A 229 -20.77 13.31 -6.21
C CYS A 229 -21.69 12.75 -7.31
N ILE A 230 -22.24 11.56 -7.13
CA ILE A 230 -23.22 10.98 -8.05
C ILE A 230 -24.45 11.92 -8.22
N ALA A 231 -24.97 12.48 -7.13
CA ALA A 231 -26.13 13.37 -7.18
C ALA A 231 -25.83 14.75 -7.79
N LYS A 232 -24.66 15.35 -7.47
CA LYS A 232 -24.32 16.73 -7.85
C LYS A 232 -23.79 16.90 -9.27
N ARG A 233 -23.41 15.83 -9.96
CA ARG A 233 -22.77 15.87 -11.29
C ARG A 233 -21.58 16.88 -11.32
N PRO A 234 -20.48 16.64 -10.61
CA PRO A 234 -19.36 17.55 -10.63
C PRO A 234 -18.87 17.70 -12.07
N ARG A 235 -18.92 18.91 -12.62
CA ARG A 235 -18.30 19.23 -13.87
C ARG A 235 -16.83 19.51 -13.59
N THR A 236 -15.92 18.70 -14.15
CA THR A 236 -14.50 19.03 -14.18
C THR A 236 -14.35 20.33 -14.97
N THR A 237 -14.10 21.42 -14.29
CA THR A 237 -13.90 22.70 -14.95
C THR A 237 -12.54 22.65 -15.65
N VAL A 238 -12.47 23.06 -16.91
CA VAL A 238 -11.21 23.19 -17.68
C VAL A 238 -10.14 23.94 -16.85
N TYR A 239 -10.58 24.85 -16.00
CA TYR A 239 -9.74 25.58 -15.05
C TYR A 239 -8.94 24.68 -14.10
N THR A 240 -9.55 23.62 -13.53
CA THR A 240 -8.82 22.71 -12.62
C THR A 240 -7.78 21.86 -13.36
N ALA A 241 -8.04 21.49 -14.61
CA ALA A 241 -7.08 20.78 -15.44
C ALA A 241 -5.89 21.70 -15.81
N VAL A 242 -6.16 22.97 -16.16
CA VAL A 242 -5.12 23.96 -16.46
C VAL A 242 -4.25 24.25 -15.24
N VAL A 243 -4.86 24.44 -14.06
CA VAL A 243 -4.11 24.66 -12.81
C VAL A 243 -3.24 23.45 -12.48
N LEU A 244 -3.75 22.23 -12.64
CA LEU A 244 -2.97 21.02 -12.40
C LEU A 244 -1.77 20.91 -13.34
N VAL A 245 -1.97 21.19 -14.64
CA VAL A 245 -0.89 21.19 -15.64
C VAL A 245 0.16 22.26 -15.30
N LEU A 246 -0.26 23.44 -14.88
CA LEU A 246 0.67 24.52 -14.50
C LEU A 246 1.47 24.17 -13.25
N VAL A 247 0.85 23.53 -12.25
CA VAL A 247 1.53 23.06 -11.03
C VAL A 247 2.56 21.99 -11.36
N VAL A 248 2.20 21.01 -12.21
CA VAL A 248 3.12 19.94 -12.63
C VAL A 248 4.26 20.47 -13.49
N ALA A 249 4.01 21.48 -14.31
CA ALA A 249 5.04 22.12 -15.15
C ALA A 249 5.98 23.04 -14.36
N ALA A 250 5.58 23.47 -13.17
CA ALA A 250 6.37 24.34 -12.28
C ALA A 250 7.16 23.57 -11.21
N ALA A 251 6.92 22.25 -11.07
CA ALA A 251 7.60 21.35 -10.14
C ALA A 251 8.76 20.60 -10.81
#